data_79bf9c14242a3c3a2b46fc9f8fef454a
#
_entry.id   79bf9c14242a3c3a2b46fc9f8fef454a
#
_cell.length_a   1.000
_cell.length_b   1.000
_cell.length_c   1.000
_cell.angle_alpha   90.00
_cell.angle_beta   90.00
_cell.angle_gamma   90.00
#
_symmetry.space_group_name_H-M   'P 1'
#
loop_
_entity.id
_entity.type
_entity.pdbx_description
1 polymer ?
#
loop_
_entity_poly.entity_id
_entity_poly.type
_entity_poly.pdbx_seq_one_letter_code
_entity_poly.pdbx_strand_id
1 'polypeptide(L)'
;MSHRKKGMTLIVTLAAMSFVTMMAVLLFTMVRDDMAIAGNYRRHVVAKQAARSGLSHFKSLNLHYHNIVDQGGEGREIEIIPLTKVGKAWYKVRVKTAAQEDTFSVISEGFMKKGDRIISYSEVAATFITLYDE
;
A
#
# COMPACT_ATOMS: atom_id res chain seq x y z
N MET A 1 2.99 -54.53 -42.58
CA MET A 1 2.00 -53.49 -42.12
C MET A 1 2.14 -53.05 -40.64
N SER A 2 2.98 -53.66 -39.83
CA SER A 2 3.12 -53.37 -38.40
C SER A 2 3.95 -52.12 -38.07
N HIS A 3 4.93 -51.74 -38.89
CA HIS A 3 5.84 -50.61 -38.62
C HIS A 3 5.21 -49.22 -38.73
N ARG A 4 4.19 -49.05 -39.58
CA ARG A 4 3.49 -47.77 -39.79
C ARG A 4 2.63 -47.39 -38.56
N LYS A 5 2.06 -48.35 -37.83
CA LYS A 5 1.29 -48.11 -36.58
C LYS A 5 2.18 -47.68 -35.43
N LYS A 6 3.39 -48.23 -35.31
CA LYS A 6 4.36 -47.88 -34.27
C LYS A 6 4.90 -46.45 -34.39
N GLY A 7 5.14 -45.98 -35.65
CA GLY A 7 5.58 -44.60 -35.87
C GLY A 7 4.50 -43.56 -35.55
N MET A 8 3.23 -43.86 -35.86
CA MET A 8 2.10 -42.97 -35.56
C MET A 8 1.87 -42.82 -34.05
N THR A 9 2.00 -43.91 -33.28
CA THR A 9 1.88 -43.88 -31.84
C THR A 9 2.96 -43.00 -31.18
N LEU A 10 4.20 -43.06 -31.72
CA LEU A 10 5.32 -42.24 -31.21
C LEU A 10 5.06 -40.76 -31.43
N ILE A 11 4.53 -40.36 -32.61
CA ILE A 11 4.22 -38.96 -32.89
C ILE A 11 3.10 -38.44 -31.99
N VAL A 12 2.06 -39.23 -31.77
CA VAL A 12 0.93 -38.86 -30.89
C VAL A 12 1.38 -38.71 -29.45
N THR A 13 2.23 -39.62 -28.92
CA THR A 13 2.75 -39.50 -27.57
C THR A 13 3.65 -38.29 -27.40
N LEU A 14 4.48 -37.98 -28.40
CA LEU A 14 5.37 -36.81 -28.39
C LEU A 14 4.58 -35.49 -28.41
N ALA A 15 3.51 -35.44 -29.22
CA ALA A 15 2.58 -34.31 -29.27
C ALA A 15 1.85 -34.13 -27.94
N ALA A 16 1.36 -35.21 -27.33
CA ALA A 16 0.69 -35.18 -26.03
C ALA A 16 1.64 -34.70 -24.91
N MET A 17 2.88 -35.19 -24.88
CA MET A 17 3.89 -34.73 -23.92
C MET A 17 4.21 -33.23 -24.10
N SER A 18 4.35 -32.76 -25.36
CA SER A 18 4.59 -31.34 -25.65
C SER A 18 3.44 -30.47 -25.15
N PHE A 19 2.21 -30.93 -25.33
CA PHE A 19 1.02 -30.21 -24.86
C PHE A 19 0.97 -30.15 -23.32
N VAL A 20 1.25 -31.26 -22.63
CA VAL A 20 1.28 -31.31 -21.17
C VAL A 20 2.38 -30.40 -20.59
N THR A 21 3.58 -30.42 -21.20
CA THR A 21 4.67 -29.53 -20.76
C THR A 21 4.34 -28.06 -20.99
N MET A 22 3.72 -27.70 -22.11
CA MET A 22 3.26 -26.34 -22.37
C MET A 22 2.22 -25.89 -21.34
N MET A 23 1.23 -26.73 -21.02
CA MET A 23 0.25 -26.46 -19.98
C MET A 23 0.90 -26.29 -18.60
N ALA A 24 1.87 -27.10 -18.25
CA ALA A 24 2.58 -27.00 -16.98
C ALA A 24 3.34 -25.68 -16.85
N VAL A 25 3.99 -25.22 -17.94
CA VAL A 25 4.69 -23.93 -17.98
C VAL A 25 3.71 -22.77 -17.81
N LEU A 26 2.57 -22.81 -18.51
CA LEU A 26 1.54 -21.77 -18.39
C LEU A 26 0.98 -21.68 -16.96
N LEU A 27 0.67 -22.82 -16.32
CA LEU A 27 0.19 -22.85 -14.94
C LEU A 27 1.25 -22.32 -13.97
N PHE A 28 2.53 -22.64 -14.17
CA PHE A 28 3.60 -22.14 -13.33
C PHE A 28 3.76 -20.62 -13.44
N THR A 29 3.65 -20.04 -14.64
CA THR A 29 3.70 -18.60 -14.83
C THR A 29 2.52 -17.90 -14.16
N MET A 30 1.30 -18.43 -14.28
CA MET A 30 0.12 -17.89 -13.61
C MET A 30 0.27 -17.88 -12.08
N VAL A 31 0.72 -18.98 -11.49
CA VAL A 31 0.94 -19.07 -10.03
C VAL A 31 2.00 -18.07 -9.57
N ARG A 32 3.07 -17.90 -10.34
CA ARG A 32 4.12 -16.92 -10.04
C ARG A 32 3.57 -15.49 -10.05
N ASP A 33 2.76 -15.14 -11.03
CA ASP A 33 2.16 -13.81 -11.15
C ASP A 33 1.17 -13.56 -10.02
N ASP A 34 0.34 -14.54 -9.67
CA ASP A 34 -0.59 -14.46 -8.53
C ASP A 34 0.16 -14.25 -7.20
N MET A 35 1.27 -14.94 -7.00
CA MET A 35 2.11 -14.73 -5.81
C MET A 35 2.73 -13.33 -5.75
N ALA A 36 3.13 -12.76 -6.89
CA ALA A 36 3.66 -11.41 -6.96
C ALA A 36 2.57 -10.37 -6.64
N ILE A 37 1.37 -10.54 -7.19
CA ILE A 37 0.21 -9.68 -6.93
C ILE A 37 -0.18 -9.74 -5.45
N ALA A 38 -0.31 -10.94 -4.88
CA ALA A 38 -0.64 -11.13 -3.48
C ALA A 38 0.40 -10.49 -2.54
N GLY A 39 1.70 -10.62 -2.89
CA GLY A 39 2.79 -9.99 -2.15
C GLY A 39 2.70 -8.46 -2.16
N ASN A 40 2.43 -7.86 -3.31
CA ASN A 40 2.27 -6.42 -3.45
C ASN A 40 1.01 -5.91 -2.70
N TYR A 41 -0.10 -6.63 -2.82
CA TYR A 41 -1.32 -6.31 -2.09
C TYR A 41 -1.10 -6.31 -0.58
N ARG A 42 -0.45 -7.35 -0.05
CA ARG A 42 -0.12 -7.43 1.39
C ARG A 42 0.73 -6.23 1.85
N ARG A 43 1.73 -5.82 1.06
CA ARG A 43 2.57 -4.65 1.37
C ARG A 43 1.73 -3.37 1.40
N HIS A 44 0.83 -3.21 0.44
CA HIS A 44 -0.06 -2.04 0.38
C HIS A 44 -1.01 -1.99 1.58
N VAL A 45 -1.59 -3.13 1.98
CA VAL A 45 -2.44 -3.21 3.18
C VAL A 45 -1.68 -2.81 4.44
N VAL A 46 -0.43 -3.27 4.60
CA VAL A 46 0.41 -2.92 5.75
C VAL A 46 0.73 -1.41 5.75
N ALA A 47 1.07 -0.82 4.61
CA ALA A 47 1.29 0.63 4.49
C ALA A 47 0.01 1.42 4.82
N LYS A 48 -1.16 0.96 4.36
CA LYS A 48 -2.45 1.58 4.67
C LYS A 48 -2.81 1.51 6.15
N GLN A 49 -2.52 0.39 6.80
CA GLN A 49 -2.71 0.26 8.25
C GLN A 49 -1.78 1.21 9.03
N ALA A 50 -0.53 1.37 8.59
CA ALA A 50 0.38 2.34 9.18
C ALA A 50 -0.15 3.78 9.05
N ALA A 51 -0.67 4.16 7.88
CA ALA A 51 -1.30 5.47 7.68
C ALA A 51 -2.50 5.67 8.62
N ARG A 52 -3.35 4.66 8.79
CA ARG A 52 -4.48 4.71 9.75
C ARG A 52 -4.00 4.86 11.20
N SER A 53 -2.92 4.17 11.57
CA SER A 53 -2.31 4.30 12.89
C SER A 53 -1.79 5.71 13.13
N GLY A 54 -1.19 6.35 12.11
CA GLY A 54 -0.77 7.74 12.17
C GLY A 54 -1.94 8.70 12.42
N LEU A 55 -3.06 8.51 11.71
CA LEU A 55 -4.27 9.30 11.91
C LEU A 55 -4.87 9.10 13.31
N SER A 56 -4.86 7.86 13.83
CA SER A 56 -5.30 7.57 15.18
C SER A 56 -4.39 8.21 16.23
N HIS A 57 -3.08 8.19 16.02
CA HIS A 57 -2.12 8.87 16.87
C HIS A 57 -2.35 10.38 16.88
N PHE A 58 -2.57 10.99 15.71
CA PHE A 58 -2.92 12.40 15.63
C PHE A 58 -4.17 12.74 16.45
N LYS A 59 -5.23 11.93 16.31
CA LYS A 59 -6.45 12.12 17.12
C LYS A 59 -6.20 12.06 18.62
N SER A 60 -5.29 11.19 19.07
CA SER A 60 -4.95 11.06 20.50
C SER A 60 -4.21 12.28 21.06
N LEU A 61 -3.57 13.08 20.22
CA LEU A 61 -2.89 14.32 20.62
C LEU A 61 -3.87 15.45 20.95
N ASN A 62 -5.14 15.32 20.56
CA ASN A 62 -6.22 16.30 20.84
C ASN A 62 -5.80 17.75 20.55
N LEU A 63 -5.15 17.98 19.41
CA LEU A 63 -4.66 19.29 18.99
C LEU A 63 -5.80 20.14 18.47
N HIS A 64 -5.91 21.36 18.99
CA HIS A 64 -6.86 22.38 18.52
C HIS A 64 -6.27 23.17 17.36
N TYR A 65 -7.15 23.77 16.52
CA TYR A 65 -6.76 24.57 15.37
C TYR A 65 -5.74 25.66 15.70
N HIS A 66 -5.95 26.42 16.77
CA HIS A 66 -5.01 27.48 17.20
C HIS A 66 -3.60 26.96 17.45
N ASN A 67 -3.45 25.80 18.09
CA ASN A 67 -2.14 25.21 18.36
C ASN A 67 -1.41 24.80 17.08
N ILE A 68 -2.15 24.49 16.02
CA ILE A 68 -1.59 24.10 14.72
C ILE A 68 -1.17 25.36 13.95
N VAL A 69 -2.01 26.39 13.93
CA VAL A 69 -1.73 27.66 13.26
C VAL A 69 -0.53 28.39 13.89
N ASP A 70 -0.43 28.37 15.21
CA ASP A 70 0.70 28.97 15.94
C ASP A 70 2.04 28.34 15.59
N GLN A 71 2.06 27.05 15.22
CA GLN A 71 3.27 26.33 14.85
C GLN A 71 3.72 26.60 13.41
N GLY A 72 2.82 26.92 12.48
CA GLY A 72 3.19 27.00 11.07
C GLY A 72 2.56 28.09 10.23
N GLY A 73 1.57 28.80 10.75
CA GLY A 73 0.83 29.82 10.00
C GLY A 73 -0.27 29.25 9.10
N GLU A 74 -1.16 30.13 8.64
CA GLU A 74 -2.27 29.75 7.78
C GLU A 74 -1.81 29.30 6.39
N GLY A 75 -2.46 28.26 5.85
CA GLY A 75 -2.25 27.77 4.49
C GLY A 75 -0.95 26.98 4.27
N ARG A 76 -0.16 26.75 5.30
CA ARG A 76 1.08 25.97 5.24
C ARG A 76 0.84 24.52 5.65
N GLU A 77 1.66 23.65 5.08
CA GLU A 77 1.72 22.25 5.44
C GLU A 77 2.80 22.05 6.51
N ILE A 78 2.40 21.45 7.66
CA ILE A 78 3.26 21.26 8.82
C ILE A 78 3.34 19.77 9.11
N GLU A 79 4.55 19.28 9.37
CA GLU A 79 4.74 17.92 9.87
C GLU A 79 4.56 17.93 11.39
N ILE A 80 3.45 17.34 11.87
CA ILE A 80 3.13 17.26 13.29
C ILE A 80 3.74 16.02 13.92
N ILE A 81 3.66 14.89 13.23
CA ILE A 81 4.25 13.63 13.68
C ILE A 81 5.35 13.26 12.69
N PRO A 82 6.63 13.25 13.14
CA PRO A 82 7.74 12.86 12.30
C PRO A 82 7.65 11.37 11.96
N LEU A 83 8.51 10.92 11.06
CA LEU A 83 8.56 9.54 10.61
C LEU A 83 8.71 8.57 11.80
N THR A 84 7.62 7.91 12.13
CA THR A 84 7.49 7.00 13.28
C THR A 84 7.30 5.57 12.81
N LYS A 85 8.00 4.64 13.45
CA LYS A 85 7.92 3.21 13.13
C LYS A 85 6.76 2.55 13.86
N VAL A 86 5.97 1.76 13.14
CA VAL A 86 4.91 0.92 13.69
C VAL A 86 5.03 -0.49 13.10
N GLY A 87 5.45 -1.45 13.91
CA GLY A 87 5.69 -2.82 13.45
C GLY A 87 6.73 -2.90 12.32
N LYS A 88 6.29 -3.33 11.13
CA LYS A 88 7.12 -3.45 9.92
C LYS A 88 7.00 -2.26 8.97
N ALA A 89 6.20 -1.26 9.32
CA ALA A 89 5.92 -0.09 8.53
C ALA A 89 6.27 1.20 9.27
N TRP A 90 6.14 2.31 8.58
CA TRP A 90 6.42 3.64 9.08
C TRP A 90 5.24 4.54 8.72
N TYR A 91 4.98 5.55 9.51
CA TYR A 91 4.04 6.60 9.16
C TYR A 91 4.60 7.97 9.52
N LYS A 92 4.10 8.99 8.86
CA LYS A 92 4.27 10.39 9.23
C LYS A 92 2.94 11.11 9.02
N VAL A 93 2.71 12.16 9.79
CA VAL A 93 1.46 12.91 9.72
C VAL A 93 1.77 14.36 9.44
N ARG A 94 1.14 14.88 8.40
CA ARG A 94 1.18 16.28 8.00
C ARG A 94 -0.19 16.89 8.15
N VAL A 95 -0.24 18.15 8.53
CA VAL A 95 -1.48 18.90 8.64
C VAL A 95 -1.39 20.11 7.73
N LYS A 96 -2.45 20.34 6.97
CA LYS A 96 -2.62 21.51 6.13
C LYS A 96 -3.81 22.30 6.65
N THR A 97 -3.56 23.54 7.07
CA THR A 97 -4.62 24.47 7.44
C THR A 97 -5.33 24.97 6.19
N ALA A 98 -6.65 24.99 6.21
CA ALA A 98 -7.45 25.58 5.14
C ALA A 98 -7.52 27.11 5.32
N ALA A 99 -7.80 27.81 4.22
CA ALA A 99 -8.06 29.24 4.25
C ALA A 99 -9.36 29.63 4.96
N GLN A 100 -10.25 28.67 5.21
CA GLN A 100 -11.42 28.85 6.06
C GLN A 100 -11.03 28.62 7.52
N GLU A 101 -11.41 29.57 8.36
CA GLU A 101 -11.22 29.50 9.81
C GLU A 101 -11.80 28.17 10.33
N ASP A 102 -11.10 27.54 11.26
CA ASP A 102 -11.49 26.35 12.00
C ASP A 102 -11.49 25.00 11.26
N THR A 103 -10.96 24.96 10.04
CA THR A 103 -10.88 23.71 9.27
C THR A 103 -9.44 23.38 8.92
N PHE A 104 -9.03 22.13 9.17
CA PHE A 104 -7.71 21.64 8.77
C PHE A 104 -7.81 20.22 8.21
N SER A 105 -6.95 19.93 7.26
CA SER A 105 -6.82 18.60 6.66
C SER A 105 -5.59 17.90 7.21
N VAL A 106 -5.80 16.71 7.73
CA VAL A 106 -4.74 15.85 8.26
C VAL A 106 -4.45 14.78 7.21
N ILE A 107 -3.21 14.70 6.80
CA ILE A 107 -2.72 13.73 5.83
C ILE A 107 -1.76 12.81 6.56
N SER A 108 -2.14 11.54 6.67
CA SER A 108 -1.28 10.50 7.24
C SER A 108 -0.75 9.61 6.13
N GLU A 109 0.56 9.58 6.00
CA GLU A 109 1.26 8.77 5.02
C GLU A 109 1.84 7.53 5.69
N GLY A 110 1.56 6.37 5.14
CA GLY A 110 2.11 5.10 5.58
C GLY A 110 3.10 4.53 4.56
N PHE A 111 4.22 4.03 5.05
CA PHE A 111 5.30 3.52 4.21
C PHE A 111 5.73 2.13 4.66
N MET A 112 6.08 1.30 3.70
CA MET A 112 6.84 0.10 3.95
C MET A 112 8.21 0.24 3.29
N LYS A 113 9.28 0.09 4.07
CA LYS A 113 10.66 0.25 3.60
C LYS A 113 11.40 -1.08 3.60
N LYS A 114 12.31 -1.23 2.65
CA LYS A 114 13.35 -2.27 2.65
C LYS A 114 14.70 -1.58 2.52
N GLY A 115 15.43 -1.46 3.65
CA GLY A 115 16.55 -0.53 3.76
C GLY A 115 16.06 0.91 3.59
N ASP A 116 16.72 1.69 2.75
CA ASP A 116 16.35 3.09 2.46
C ASP A 116 15.27 3.25 1.37
N ARG A 117 14.93 2.14 0.69
CA ARG A 117 13.97 2.16 -0.41
C ARG A 117 12.54 1.95 0.09
N ILE A 118 11.64 2.85 -0.32
CA ILE A 118 10.20 2.68 -0.13
C ILE A 118 9.71 1.61 -1.12
N ILE A 119 9.10 0.55 -0.60
CA ILE A 119 8.56 -0.56 -1.40
C ILE A 119 7.03 -0.55 -1.47
N SER A 120 6.38 0.21 -0.60
CA SER A 120 4.94 0.46 -0.66
C SER A 120 4.61 1.76 0.06
N TYR A 121 3.59 2.46 -0.44
CA TYR A 121 3.09 3.73 0.06
C TYR A 121 1.57 3.71 0.09
N SER A 122 1.00 4.34 1.09
CA SER A 122 -0.44 4.61 1.16
C SER A 122 -0.67 5.89 1.94
N GLU A 123 -1.69 6.63 1.55
CA GLU A 123 -2.09 7.88 2.17
C GLU A 123 -3.53 7.78 2.65
N VAL A 124 -3.80 8.36 3.81
CA VAL A 124 -5.15 8.53 4.35
C VAL A 124 -5.29 9.98 4.77
N ALA A 125 -6.26 10.66 4.20
CA ALA A 125 -6.59 12.04 4.54
C ALA A 125 -7.90 12.11 5.31
N ALA A 126 -7.99 13.03 6.27
CA ALA A 126 -9.20 13.35 6.98
C ALA A 126 -9.28 14.87 7.22
N THR A 127 -10.47 15.42 7.08
CA THR A 127 -10.73 16.83 7.38
C THR A 127 -11.36 16.94 8.76
N PHE A 128 -10.85 17.84 9.58
CA PHE A 128 -11.34 18.13 10.91
C PHE A 128 -11.88 19.55 10.95
N ILE A 129 -12.97 19.72 11.64
CA ILE A 129 -13.59 21.01 11.93
C ILE A 129 -13.47 21.21 13.43
N THR A 130 -12.92 22.33 13.86
CA THR A 130 -12.88 22.69 15.27
C THR A 130 -14.24 23.30 15.63
N LEU A 131 -15.02 22.57 16.43
CA LEU A 131 -16.22 23.12 17.02
C LEU A 131 -15.80 23.90 18.27
N TYR A 132 -16.14 25.18 18.33
CA TYR A 132 -16.04 25.92 19.58
C TYR A 132 -17.24 25.52 20.42
N ASP A 133 -17.01 24.92 21.57
CA ASP A 133 -18.02 24.90 22.64
C ASP A 133 -18.06 26.31 23.23
N GLU A 134 -19.17 26.99 23.04
CA GLU A 134 -19.49 28.27 23.71
C GLU A 134 -19.67 28.07 25.23
#